data_86358067f4212de3a0145e478c459f9d
#
_entry.id   86358067f4212de3a0145e478c459f9d
#
_cell.length_a   1.000
_cell.length_b   1.000
_cell.length_c   1.000
_cell.angle_alpha   90.00
_cell.angle_beta   90.00
_cell.angle_gamma   90.00
#
_symmetry.space_group_name_H-M   'P 1'
#
loop_
_entity.id
_entity.type
_entity.pdbx_description
1 polymer ?
#
loop_
_entity_poly.entity_id
_entity_poly.type
_entity_poly.pdbx_seq_one_letter_code
_entity_poly.pdbx_strand_id
1 'polypeptide(L)'
;MIIQRLYELAQRENLIAGIAFEKTAIPFMVVFDSTGDYLGVLDRRVMQTIPGKGKNSKPKSVLDSGKKILCPRAHGNTANRGFARYFVDTLPRVLPYIFDPEDEAKCAASRKTFWEQIAHAASETNDPALVAASKLGEKILSNLILKDQIIKDIEKLKPDVAARCGLVFQGDSDISASEKPNIAAWYAAFLDSINDGKTKSMAKAFCQITGLETSIPVSHGFQFKGIPGGLATGAYMVSLDKDSFQSYGLDGAVNSGIGLEASQGYSLALQALIAEQLPSNAKSRLRVSGNLFLFWTKLPQDLSFMGLLDNADPDAVNALLSSAFKGRETKAIDTNEFYLLVLTGNSARIVVRSYLEAPLGDIRNHFAKWFCDMSIVQLDPEKGEKPFFALYELLKAISGEFADPLPNTPNRLLMAALRGDPISDSILAACLRRIKVEGSDGCTRPRLSLVKLFLVRKGIKVTESLNSEERNPAYLYGRLLEVFDEIQYAALGDVGAGVVDKFYGTFSAAPALLMARLFSNSQNHLRKLKNEKPGAFVNLDRKLTELVSLFPAQSPKGQLPLREQGLFALGFYHQRAFSNQERADRKTAKDFAKNNN
;
A
#
# COMPACT_ATOMS: atom_id res chain seq x y z
N MET A 1 11.92 -5.87 -18.30
CA MET A 1 10.50 -6.20 -18.46
C MET A 1 9.97 -6.80 -17.17
N ILE A 2 8.68 -6.64 -16.85
CA ILE A 2 8.12 -6.94 -15.52
C ILE A 2 8.50 -8.33 -14.99
N ILE A 3 8.22 -9.39 -15.76
CA ILE A 3 8.50 -10.78 -15.34
C ILE A 3 10.00 -11.01 -15.12
N GLN A 4 10.84 -10.47 -15.97
CA GLN A 4 12.29 -10.54 -15.81
C GLN A 4 12.75 -9.87 -14.51
N ARG A 5 12.26 -8.65 -14.20
CA ARG A 5 12.64 -7.95 -12.96
C ARG A 5 12.13 -8.65 -11.69
N LEU A 6 10.96 -9.28 -11.77
CA LEU A 6 10.47 -10.13 -10.68
C LEU A 6 11.32 -11.41 -10.53
N TYR A 7 11.76 -12.02 -11.64
CA TYR A 7 12.65 -13.18 -11.59
C TYR A 7 14.03 -12.80 -11.01
N GLU A 8 14.62 -11.68 -11.43
CA GLU A 8 15.85 -11.14 -10.86
C GLU A 8 15.72 -10.86 -9.34
N LEU A 9 14.55 -10.34 -8.92
CA LEU A 9 14.23 -10.19 -7.50
C LEU A 9 14.20 -11.53 -6.77
N ALA A 10 13.60 -12.56 -7.37
CA ALA A 10 13.56 -13.90 -6.79
C ALA A 10 14.95 -14.50 -6.62
N GLN A 11 15.84 -14.30 -7.60
CA GLN A 11 17.24 -14.73 -7.51
C GLN A 11 17.98 -13.98 -6.41
N ARG A 12 17.87 -12.66 -6.37
CA ARG A 12 18.51 -11.81 -5.36
C ARG A 12 18.12 -12.20 -3.93
N GLU A 13 16.83 -12.43 -3.70
CA GLU A 13 16.28 -12.80 -2.38
C GLU A 13 16.39 -14.30 -2.08
N ASN A 14 17.06 -15.05 -2.96
CA ASN A 14 17.23 -16.51 -2.87
C ASN A 14 15.88 -17.27 -2.70
N LEU A 15 14.80 -16.74 -3.34
CA LEU A 15 13.47 -17.35 -3.28
C LEU A 15 13.42 -18.61 -4.15
N ILE A 16 14.23 -18.70 -5.19
CA ILE A 16 14.26 -19.83 -6.13
C ILE A 16 14.87 -21.08 -5.48
N ALA A 17 15.85 -20.92 -4.61
CA ALA A 17 16.39 -22.04 -3.80
C ALA A 17 15.31 -22.68 -2.89
N GLY A 18 14.21 -21.98 -2.63
CA GLY A 18 13.05 -22.46 -1.88
C GLY A 18 11.88 -22.95 -2.72
N ILE A 19 12.07 -23.29 -4.01
CA ILE A 19 10.97 -23.79 -4.86
C ILE A 19 10.31 -25.04 -4.28
N ALA A 20 11.14 -25.94 -3.69
CA ALA A 20 10.68 -27.14 -3.01
C ALA A 20 9.96 -26.86 -1.68
N PHE A 21 10.10 -25.65 -1.14
CA PHE A 21 9.65 -25.31 0.20
C PHE A 21 8.81 -24.04 0.25
N GLU A 22 8.02 -23.92 1.32
CA GLU A 22 7.26 -22.71 1.68
C GLU A 22 7.39 -22.42 3.18
N LYS A 23 7.47 -21.15 3.59
CA LYS A 23 7.39 -20.78 5.01
C LYS A 23 5.94 -20.84 5.47
N THR A 24 5.65 -21.77 6.37
CA THR A 24 4.30 -21.98 6.92
C THR A 24 4.35 -21.98 8.43
N ALA A 25 3.34 -21.40 9.07
CA ALA A 25 3.18 -21.48 10.52
C ALA A 25 2.75 -22.88 10.93
N ILE A 26 3.52 -23.51 11.84
CA ILE A 26 3.27 -24.87 12.35
C ILE A 26 3.06 -24.78 13.86
N PRO A 27 1.80 -24.89 14.31
CA PRO A 27 1.47 -24.80 15.72
C PRO A 27 1.95 -26.00 16.54
N PHE A 28 2.02 -27.19 15.95
CA PHE A 28 2.30 -28.42 16.68
C PHE A 28 3.46 -29.21 16.07
N MET A 29 4.26 -29.85 16.96
CA MET A 29 5.35 -30.73 16.54
C MET A 29 5.28 -32.02 17.33
N VAL A 30 5.31 -33.16 16.66
CA VAL A 30 5.45 -34.47 17.29
C VAL A 30 6.89 -34.66 17.70
N VAL A 31 7.13 -34.92 18.99
CA VAL A 31 8.46 -35.16 19.54
C VAL A 31 8.64 -36.66 19.72
N PHE A 32 9.79 -37.18 19.30
CA PHE A 32 10.13 -38.60 19.38
C PHE A 32 11.65 -38.78 19.61
N ASP A 33 12.02 -39.95 20.15
CA ASP A 33 13.39 -40.32 20.45
C ASP A 33 14.08 -41.15 19.35
N SER A 34 15.30 -41.58 19.58
CA SER A 34 16.11 -42.37 18.63
C SER A 34 15.57 -43.79 18.37
N THR A 35 14.71 -44.32 19.25
CA THR A 35 14.04 -45.62 19.08
C THR A 35 12.70 -45.50 18.34
N GLY A 36 12.28 -44.28 18.05
CA GLY A 36 10.97 -43.95 17.46
C GLY A 36 9.86 -44.05 18.50
N ASP A 37 10.15 -43.82 19.78
CA ASP A 37 9.11 -43.73 20.79
C ASP A 37 8.52 -42.33 20.86
N TYR A 38 7.20 -42.26 20.96
CA TYR A 38 6.45 -41.01 21.07
C TYR A 38 6.68 -40.39 22.45
N LEU A 39 7.14 -39.13 22.48
CA LEU A 39 7.40 -38.39 23.71
C LEU A 39 6.34 -37.32 24.01
N GLY A 40 5.57 -36.89 23.02
CA GLY A 40 4.52 -35.88 23.19
C GLY A 40 4.32 -35.00 21.97
N VAL A 41 3.45 -34.00 22.12
CA VAL A 41 3.24 -32.94 21.14
C VAL A 41 3.65 -31.61 21.74
N LEU A 42 4.61 -30.94 21.09
CA LEU A 42 5.06 -29.61 21.46
C LEU A 42 4.12 -28.55 20.85
N ASP A 43 3.53 -27.71 21.70
CA ASP A 43 2.75 -26.54 21.29
C ASP A 43 3.69 -25.33 21.06
N ARG A 44 3.74 -24.82 19.85
CA ARG A 44 4.56 -23.66 19.46
C ARG A 44 3.78 -22.38 19.33
N ARG A 45 2.50 -22.37 19.69
CA ARG A 45 1.67 -21.18 19.69
C ARG A 45 2.04 -20.27 20.86
N VAL A 46 2.12 -18.96 20.59
CA VAL A 46 2.43 -17.96 21.61
C VAL A 46 1.22 -17.07 21.81
N MET A 47 0.96 -16.70 23.06
CA MET A 47 -0.11 -15.78 23.41
C MET A 47 0.24 -14.38 22.91
N GLN A 48 -0.57 -13.83 22.01
CA GLN A 48 -0.42 -12.46 21.48
C GLN A 48 -1.60 -11.60 21.92
N THR A 49 -1.31 -10.36 22.31
CA THR A 49 -2.33 -9.36 22.61
C THR A 49 -2.63 -8.54 21.36
N ILE A 50 -3.80 -8.75 20.78
CA ILE A 50 -4.26 -8.01 19.60
C ILE A 50 -5.04 -6.78 20.06
N PRO A 51 -4.66 -5.56 19.64
CA PRO A 51 -5.42 -4.35 19.94
C PRO A 51 -6.83 -4.44 19.37
N GLY A 52 -7.81 -4.04 20.15
CA GLY A 52 -9.21 -4.08 19.74
C GLY A 52 -9.48 -3.13 18.56
N LYS A 53 -10.32 -3.55 17.64
CA LYS A 53 -10.75 -2.71 16.50
C LYS A 53 -11.89 -1.77 16.95
N GLY A 54 -11.55 -0.54 17.35
CA GLY A 54 -12.51 0.52 17.72
C GLY A 54 -12.12 1.29 18.99
N LYS A 55 -12.58 2.54 19.10
CA LYS A 55 -12.21 3.47 20.21
C LYS A 55 -12.47 2.94 21.63
N ASN A 56 -13.31 1.91 21.81
CA ASN A 56 -13.69 1.34 23.12
C ASN A 56 -13.48 -0.18 23.22
N SER A 57 -12.80 -0.83 22.29
CA SER A 57 -12.61 -2.28 22.34
C SER A 57 -11.35 -2.65 23.12
N LYS A 58 -11.52 -3.49 24.14
CA LYS A 58 -10.41 -4.02 24.96
C LYS A 58 -9.51 -4.91 24.12
N PRO A 59 -8.18 -4.90 24.35
CA PRO A 59 -7.26 -5.83 23.71
C PRO A 59 -7.67 -7.28 24.04
N LYS A 60 -7.60 -8.17 23.04
CA LYS A 60 -7.88 -9.61 23.19
C LYS A 60 -6.59 -10.38 23.16
N SER A 61 -6.37 -11.27 24.12
CA SER A 61 -5.31 -12.26 24.08
C SER A 61 -5.76 -13.45 23.22
N VAL A 62 -5.00 -13.75 22.16
CA VAL A 62 -5.29 -14.83 21.21
C VAL A 62 -3.99 -15.62 21.02
N LEU A 63 -4.08 -16.96 20.93
CA LEU A 63 -2.95 -17.78 20.50
C LEU A 63 -2.66 -17.50 19.03
N ASP A 64 -1.40 -17.32 18.67
CA ASP A 64 -0.99 -17.18 17.29
C ASP A 64 -1.05 -18.52 16.54
N SER A 65 -0.69 -18.53 15.25
CA SER A 65 -0.68 -19.74 14.42
C SER A 65 0.59 -20.60 14.57
N GLY A 66 1.46 -20.28 15.52
CA GLY A 66 2.70 -20.98 15.78
C GLY A 66 3.91 -20.47 14.99
N LYS A 67 5.08 -21.08 15.22
CA LYS A 67 6.36 -20.70 14.60
C LYS A 67 6.33 -20.98 13.09
N LYS A 68 6.77 -20.03 12.29
CA LYS A 68 6.94 -20.23 10.83
C LYS A 68 8.23 -21.00 10.56
N ILE A 69 8.10 -22.17 9.94
CA ILE A 69 9.21 -23.02 9.53
C ILE A 69 9.18 -23.28 8.02
N LEU A 70 10.27 -23.77 7.48
CA LEU A 70 10.41 -24.17 6.09
C LEU A 70 9.73 -25.53 5.89
N CYS A 71 8.62 -25.56 5.14
CA CYS A 71 7.83 -26.77 4.89
C CYS A 71 7.87 -27.16 3.42
N PRO A 72 7.95 -28.46 3.10
CA PRO A 72 7.83 -28.94 1.74
C PRO A 72 6.55 -28.48 1.08
N ARG A 73 6.64 -28.04 -0.17
CA ARG A 73 5.45 -27.74 -0.98
C ARG A 73 4.71 -29.04 -1.34
N ALA A 74 3.41 -28.93 -1.53
CA ALA A 74 2.62 -30.05 -1.99
C ALA A 74 3.03 -30.44 -3.43
N HIS A 75 3.33 -31.71 -3.66
CA HIS A 75 3.72 -32.25 -4.96
C HIS A 75 2.53 -32.82 -5.75
N GLY A 76 1.29 -32.60 -5.31
CA GLY A 76 0.06 -33.08 -5.93
C GLY A 76 -1.18 -32.34 -5.49
N ASN A 77 -2.35 -32.81 -5.91
CA ASN A 77 -3.62 -32.22 -5.52
C ASN A 77 -3.97 -32.56 -4.06
N THR A 78 -3.95 -31.56 -3.19
CA THR A 78 -4.23 -31.69 -1.77
C THR A 78 -5.67 -32.12 -1.44
N ALA A 79 -6.59 -32.06 -2.40
CA ALA A 79 -7.97 -32.48 -2.25
C ALA A 79 -8.16 -33.98 -2.50
N ASN A 80 -7.19 -34.67 -3.10
CA ASN A 80 -7.29 -36.09 -3.41
C ASN A 80 -7.32 -36.94 -2.16
N ARG A 81 -8.16 -37.98 -2.17
CA ARG A 81 -8.17 -38.99 -1.10
C ARG A 81 -6.82 -39.73 -1.09
N GLY A 82 -6.24 -39.86 0.12
CA GLY A 82 -4.91 -40.46 0.30
C GLY A 82 -3.74 -39.55 -0.02
N PHE A 83 -3.94 -38.25 -0.30
CA PHE A 83 -2.86 -37.27 -0.43
C PHE A 83 -2.27 -36.94 0.94
N ALA A 84 -0.95 -36.86 1.02
CA ALA A 84 -0.22 -36.29 2.17
C ALA A 84 0.98 -35.45 1.69
N ARG A 85 1.37 -34.46 2.47
CA ARG A 85 2.61 -33.69 2.27
C ARG A 85 3.78 -34.39 2.99
N TYR A 86 4.98 -34.21 2.49
CA TYR A 86 6.19 -34.67 3.20
C TYR A 86 6.45 -33.84 4.46
N PHE A 87 6.83 -34.49 5.54
CA PHE A 87 7.30 -33.95 6.82
C PHE A 87 6.33 -33.08 7.63
N VAL A 88 5.35 -32.43 6.98
CA VAL A 88 4.37 -31.53 7.62
C VAL A 88 3.04 -31.59 6.92
N ASP A 89 1.97 -31.95 7.63
CA ASP A 89 0.60 -31.89 7.11
C ASP A 89 -0.39 -31.49 8.23
N THR A 90 -1.68 -31.46 7.95
CA THR A 90 -2.72 -31.23 8.96
C THR A 90 -2.73 -32.34 10.01
N LEU A 91 -3.10 -31.99 11.24
CA LEU A 91 -3.10 -32.93 12.39
C LEU A 91 -3.74 -34.29 12.06
N PRO A 92 -4.95 -34.39 11.44
CA PRO A 92 -5.58 -35.69 11.16
C PRO A 92 -4.82 -36.56 10.14
N ARG A 93 -3.94 -35.95 9.33
CA ARG A 93 -3.12 -36.67 8.35
C ARG A 93 -1.77 -37.13 8.89
N VAL A 94 -1.36 -36.56 10.02
CA VAL A 94 -0.12 -36.95 10.72
C VAL A 94 -0.41 -37.89 11.89
N LEU A 95 -1.41 -37.54 12.70
CA LEU A 95 -1.74 -38.19 13.96
C LEU A 95 -3.16 -38.77 13.95
N PRO A 96 -3.47 -39.78 14.81
CA PRO A 96 -4.79 -40.40 14.87
C PRO A 96 -5.79 -39.53 15.65
N TYR A 97 -5.91 -38.28 15.28
CA TYR A 97 -6.84 -37.30 15.84
C TYR A 97 -7.76 -36.77 14.74
N ILE A 98 -9.05 -36.73 14.98
CA ILE A 98 -10.05 -36.39 13.99
C ILE A 98 -11.04 -35.39 14.57
N PHE A 99 -11.34 -34.34 13.81
CA PHE A 99 -12.29 -33.31 14.20
C PHE A 99 -13.73 -33.73 13.89
N ASP A 100 -13.94 -34.43 12.76
CA ASP A 100 -15.22 -34.94 12.29
C ASP A 100 -15.12 -36.44 11.99
N PRO A 101 -15.93 -37.29 12.64
CA PRO A 101 -15.94 -38.73 12.39
C PRO A 101 -16.17 -39.14 10.93
N GLU A 102 -16.89 -38.33 10.14
CA GLU A 102 -17.13 -38.60 8.72
C GLU A 102 -15.85 -38.55 7.87
N ASP A 103 -14.82 -37.82 8.31
CA ASP A 103 -13.53 -37.70 7.62
C ASP A 103 -12.54 -38.82 7.98
N GLU A 104 -12.86 -39.75 8.91
CA GLU A 104 -11.93 -40.78 9.37
C GLU A 104 -11.31 -41.58 8.25
N ALA A 105 -12.12 -42.15 7.34
CA ALA A 105 -11.61 -42.99 6.25
C ALA A 105 -10.67 -42.24 5.29
N LYS A 106 -10.94 -40.97 5.06
CA LYS A 106 -10.11 -40.10 4.22
C LYS A 106 -8.81 -39.73 4.92
N CYS A 107 -8.88 -39.36 6.20
CA CYS A 107 -7.73 -39.01 7.01
C CYS A 107 -6.82 -40.19 7.27
N ALA A 108 -7.38 -41.39 7.53
CA ALA A 108 -6.62 -42.63 7.72
C ALA A 108 -5.81 -43.01 6.47
N ALA A 109 -6.41 -42.91 5.27
CA ALA A 109 -5.69 -43.13 4.01
C ALA A 109 -4.53 -42.14 3.82
N SER A 110 -4.75 -40.84 4.09
CA SER A 110 -3.71 -39.81 3.98
C SER A 110 -2.62 -39.98 5.06
N ARG A 111 -2.99 -40.41 6.28
CA ARG A 111 -2.06 -40.70 7.37
C ARG A 111 -1.13 -41.85 7.02
N LYS A 112 -1.67 -42.92 6.43
CA LYS A 112 -0.86 -44.02 5.91
C LYS A 112 0.16 -43.52 4.90
N THR A 113 -0.28 -42.77 3.91
CA THR A 113 0.60 -42.17 2.88
C THR A 113 1.65 -41.24 3.50
N PHE A 114 1.30 -40.43 4.51
CA PHE A 114 2.27 -39.57 5.20
C PHE A 114 3.43 -40.38 5.78
N TRP A 115 3.14 -41.44 6.52
CA TRP A 115 4.17 -42.25 7.15
C TRP A 115 4.96 -43.13 6.18
N GLU A 116 4.32 -43.58 5.06
CA GLU A 116 5.02 -44.23 3.94
C GLU A 116 6.03 -43.29 3.28
N GLN A 117 5.67 -42.01 3.12
CA GLN A 117 6.57 -40.99 2.60
C GLN A 117 7.75 -40.70 3.54
N ILE A 118 7.54 -40.73 4.86
CA ILE A 118 8.63 -40.61 5.85
C ILE A 118 9.56 -41.81 5.76
N ALA A 119 9.01 -43.03 5.63
CA ALA A 119 9.82 -44.24 5.46
C ALA A 119 10.64 -44.22 4.18
N HIS A 120 10.06 -43.75 3.08
CA HIS A 120 10.77 -43.55 1.82
C HIS A 120 11.90 -42.53 1.94
N ALA A 121 11.66 -41.35 2.55
CA ALA A 121 12.71 -40.39 2.81
C ALA A 121 13.81 -40.92 3.71
N ALA A 122 13.47 -41.73 4.71
CA ALA A 122 14.42 -42.37 5.61
C ALA A 122 15.34 -43.37 4.86
N SER A 123 14.77 -44.19 3.94
CA SER A 123 15.55 -45.16 3.16
C SER A 123 16.53 -44.51 2.19
N GLU A 124 16.14 -43.36 1.59
CA GLU A 124 16.95 -42.64 0.62
C GLU A 124 18.06 -41.80 1.29
N THR A 125 17.74 -41.17 2.42
CA THR A 125 18.68 -40.22 3.08
C THR A 125 19.56 -40.88 4.13
N ASN A 126 19.16 -42.05 4.68
CA ASN A 126 19.75 -42.68 5.87
C ASN A 126 19.90 -41.73 7.07
N ASP A 127 19.08 -40.66 7.12
CA ASP A 127 19.11 -39.71 8.25
C ASP A 127 18.57 -40.37 9.53
N PRO A 128 19.33 -40.38 10.66
CA PRO A 128 18.92 -41.06 11.89
C PRO A 128 17.58 -40.60 12.44
N ALA A 129 17.24 -39.31 12.30
CA ALA A 129 15.96 -38.79 12.74
C ALA A 129 14.80 -39.27 11.89
N LEU A 130 14.98 -39.39 10.56
CA LEU A 130 13.95 -39.95 9.69
C LEU A 130 13.79 -41.47 9.86
N VAL A 131 14.87 -42.17 10.12
CA VAL A 131 14.81 -43.62 10.47
C VAL A 131 14.02 -43.82 11.76
N ALA A 132 14.26 -43.00 12.78
CA ALA A 132 13.49 -43.02 14.03
C ALA A 132 12.01 -42.60 13.79
N ALA A 133 11.76 -41.59 12.97
CA ALA A 133 10.42 -41.15 12.59
C ALA A 133 9.63 -42.24 11.82
N SER A 134 10.29 -43.01 10.97
CA SER A 134 9.67 -44.16 10.28
C SER A 134 9.18 -45.21 11.27
N LYS A 135 10.00 -45.56 12.27
CA LYS A 135 9.60 -46.48 13.33
C LYS A 135 8.43 -45.94 14.17
N LEU A 136 8.43 -44.64 14.48
CA LEU A 136 7.28 -43.98 15.11
C LEU A 136 6.01 -44.14 14.27
N GLY A 137 6.11 -43.94 12.97
CA GLY A 137 4.99 -44.13 12.05
C GLY A 137 4.39 -45.52 12.11
N GLU A 138 5.22 -46.57 12.11
CA GLU A 138 4.77 -47.95 12.25
C GLU A 138 4.03 -48.16 13.59
N LYS A 139 4.55 -47.60 14.68
CA LYS A 139 3.90 -47.68 16.00
C LYS A 139 2.56 -46.92 16.02
N ILE A 140 2.48 -45.74 15.42
CA ILE A 140 1.24 -44.94 15.34
C ILE A 140 0.17 -45.67 14.50
N LEU A 141 0.56 -46.35 13.45
CA LEU A 141 -0.38 -47.06 12.60
C LEU A 141 -0.90 -48.37 13.22
N SER A 142 -0.09 -49.05 14.03
CA SER A 142 -0.39 -50.39 14.56
C SER A 142 -0.82 -50.43 16.02
N ASN A 143 -0.34 -49.52 16.89
CA ASN A 143 -0.53 -49.58 18.34
C ASN A 143 -1.74 -48.77 18.82
N LEU A 144 -2.79 -49.45 19.32
CA LEU A 144 -4.01 -48.84 19.82
C LEU A 144 -3.80 -48.02 21.10
N ILE A 145 -2.93 -48.49 22.02
CA ILE A 145 -2.65 -47.79 23.29
C ILE A 145 -1.97 -46.45 23.01
N LEU A 146 -1.02 -46.46 22.07
CA LEU A 146 -0.36 -45.22 21.61
C LEU A 146 -1.33 -44.24 20.97
N LYS A 147 -2.28 -44.71 20.19
CA LYS A 147 -3.34 -43.86 19.56
C LYS A 147 -4.16 -43.14 20.64
N ASP A 148 -4.60 -43.87 21.67
CA ASP A 148 -5.39 -43.28 22.76
C ASP A 148 -4.59 -42.25 23.56
N GLN A 149 -3.29 -42.47 23.75
CA GLN A 149 -2.40 -41.50 24.39
C GLN A 149 -2.28 -40.23 23.56
N ILE A 150 -2.02 -40.35 22.27
CA ILE A 150 -1.88 -39.21 21.35
C ILE A 150 -3.17 -38.39 21.31
N ILE A 151 -4.33 -39.03 21.25
CA ILE A 151 -5.64 -38.34 21.24
C ILE A 151 -5.80 -37.49 22.51
N LYS A 152 -5.53 -38.09 23.68
CA LYS A 152 -5.63 -37.36 24.95
C LYS A 152 -4.66 -36.17 25.05
N ASP A 153 -3.47 -36.27 24.49
CA ASP A 153 -2.48 -35.20 24.51
C ASP A 153 -2.90 -34.05 23.59
N ILE A 154 -3.49 -34.35 22.41
CA ILE A 154 -3.99 -33.33 21.46
C ILE A 154 -5.25 -32.64 21.99
N GLU A 155 -6.17 -33.35 22.63
CA GLU A 155 -7.39 -32.77 23.23
C GLU A 155 -7.08 -31.65 24.23
N LYS A 156 -6.00 -31.81 25.02
CA LYS A 156 -5.52 -30.80 25.98
C LYS A 156 -5.10 -29.49 25.27
N LEU A 157 -4.61 -29.60 24.05
CA LEU A 157 -4.08 -28.47 23.28
C LEU A 157 -5.16 -27.66 22.53
N LYS A 158 -6.39 -28.19 22.39
CA LYS A 158 -7.52 -27.57 21.70
C LYS A 158 -7.12 -27.00 20.33
N PRO A 159 -6.73 -27.85 19.37
CA PRO A 159 -6.27 -27.40 18.06
C PRO A 159 -7.42 -26.90 17.19
N ASP A 160 -7.10 -25.98 16.25
CA ASP A 160 -8.01 -25.61 15.17
C ASP A 160 -8.06 -26.69 14.07
N VAL A 161 -9.17 -26.78 13.34
CA VAL A 161 -9.40 -27.78 12.27
C VAL A 161 -8.31 -27.74 11.18
N ALA A 162 -7.76 -26.58 10.88
CA ALA A 162 -6.70 -26.38 9.91
C ALA A 162 -5.28 -26.50 10.47
N ALA A 163 -5.15 -26.83 11.77
CA ALA A 163 -3.86 -26.90 12.45
C ALA A 163 -2.92 -27.92 11.81
N ARG A 164 -1.68 -27.51 11.53
CA ARG A 164 -0.63 -28.36 10.97
C ARG A 164 0.28 -28.92 12.04
N CYS A 165 0.85 -30.06 11.75
CA CYS A 165 1.78 -30.76 12.62
C CYS A 165 3.02 -31.18 11.83
N GLY A 166 4.19 -30.99 12.42
CA GLY A 166 5.48 -31.44 11.91
C GLY A 166 6.16 -32.43 12.84
N LEU A 167 7.41 -32.78 12.53
CA LEU A 167 8.22 -33.79 13.25
C LEU A 167 9.47 -33.14 13.84
N VAL A 168 9.76 -33.41 15.10
CA VAL A 168 10.98 -33.00 15.82
C VAL A 168 11.62 -34.17 16.51
N PHE A 169 12.89 -34.40 16.24
CA PHE A 169 13.70 -35.41 16.89
C PHE A 169 14.21 -34.92 18.24
N GLN A 170 14.13 -35.72 19.28
CA GLN A 170 14.65 -35.39 20.60
C GLN A 170 16.16 -35.10 20.54
N GLY A 171 16.59 -33.94 20.94
CA GLY A 171 17.98 -33.49 20.86
C GLY A 171 18.27 -32.51 19.72
N ASP A 172 17.39 -32.36 18.73
CA ASP A 172 17.54 -31.40 17.66
C ASP A 172 17.00 -30.00 18.02
N SER A 173 16.78 -29.72 19.28
CA SER A 173 16.27 -28.49 19.88
C SER A 173 15.64 -27.53 18.87
N ASP A 174 14.34 -27.67 18.64
CA ASP A 174 13.51 -26.78 17.83
C ASP A 174 13.67 -26.84 16.29
N ILE A 175 14.55 -27.71 15.76
CA ILE A 175 14.73 -27.87 14.31
C ILE A 175 13.75 -28.93 13.79
N SER A 176 12.86 -28.56 12.90
CA SER A 176 12.00 -29.51 12.19
C SER A 176 12.81 -30.39 11.25
N ALA A 177 12.37 -31.64 11.09
CA ALA A 177 13.00 -32.55 10.13
C ALA A 177 13.13 -31.94 8.73
N SER A 178 12.15 -31.13 8.30
CA SER A 178 12.16 -30.44 7.00
C SER A 178 13.20 -29.31 6.88
N GLU A 179 13.74 -28.82 8.00
CA GLU A 179 14.73 -27.73 8.03
C GLU A 179 16.17 -28.24 8.02
N LYS A 180 16.39 -29.55 8.17
CA LYS A 180 17.74 -30.16 8.09
C LYS A 180 18.28 -30.04 6.65
N PRO A 181 19.51 -29.54 6.44
CA PRO A 181 20.06 -29.28 5.10
C PRO A 181 20.09 -30.51 4.18
N ASN A 182 20.45 -31.68 4.72
CA ASN A 182 20.49 -32.96 3.98
C ASN A 182 19.10 -33.40 3.52
N ILE A 183 18.08 -33.25 4.37
CA ILE A 183 16.69 -33.60 4.09
C ILE A 183 16.11 -32.59 3.09
N ALA A 184 16.40 -31.30 3.26
CA ALA A 184 15.97 -30.26 2.34
C ALA A 184 16.56 -30.46 0.94
N ALA A 185 17.85 -30.77 0.84
CA ALA A 185 18.51 -31.04 -0.44
C ALA A 185 17.93 -32.30 -1.12
N TRP A 186 17.72 -33.37 -0.36
CA TRP A 186 17.08 -34.59 -0.86
C TRP A 186 15.67 -34.28 -1.42
N TYR A 187 14.84 -33.56 -0.66
CA TYR A 187 13.46 -33.28 -1.10
C TYR A 187 13.42 -32.38 -2.36
N ALA A 188 14.33 -31.44 -2.48
CA ALA A 188 14.47 -30.62 -3.69
C ALA A 188 14.79 -31.51 -4.92
N ALA A 189 15.80 -32.41 -4.79
CA ALA A 189 16.16 -33.36 -5.84
C ALA A 189 15.04 -34.36 -6.16
N PHE A 190 14.32 -34.82 -5.15
CA PHE A 190 13.15 -35.69 -5.31
C PHE A 190 12.03 -35.00 -6.10
N LEU A 191 11.73 -33.74 -5.79
CA LEU A 191 10.75 -32.96 -6.54
C LEU A 191 11.16 -32.76 -8.00
N ASP A 192 12.44 -32.51 -8.26
CA ASP A 192 12.98 -32.37 -9.59
C ASP A 192 12.82 -33.71 -10.36
N SER A 193 13.09 -34.84 -9.73
CA SER A 193 12.91 -36.17 -10.36
C SER A 193 11.45 -36.50 -10.69
N ILE A 194 10.51 -36.14 -9.82
CA ILE A 194 9.07 -36.29 -10.07
C ILE A 194 8.62 -35.33 -11.20
N ASN A 195 9.14 -34.12 -11.20
CA ASN A 195 8.85 -33.14 -12.23
C ASN A 195 9.46 -33.54 -13.58
N ASP A 196 10.66 -34.13 -13.62
CA ASP A 196 11.26 -34.67 -14.84
C ASP A 196 10.37 -35.73 -15.50
N GLY A 197 9.67 -36.55 -14.72
CA GLY A 197 8.65 -37.47 -15.25
C GLY A 197 7.47 -36.76 -15.90
N LYS A 198 7.06 -35.60 -15.41
CA LYS A 198 6.01 -34.74 -15.96
C LYS A 198 6.52 -33.80 -17.06
N THR A 199 7.77 -33.35 -16.98
CA THR A 199 8.39 -32.47 -17.97
C THR A 199 8.75 -33.18 -19.28
N LYS A 200 8.87 -34.51 -19.29
CA LYS A 200 9.02 -35.29 -20.55
C LYS A 200 7.86 -35.08 -21.54
N SER A 201 6.70 -34.63 -21.09
CA SER A 201 5.56 -34.25 -21.92
C SER A 201 5.46 -32.75 -22.21
N MET A 202 6.32 -31.91 -21.62
CA MET A 202 6.32 -30.44 -21.83
C MET A 202 7.12 -30.09 -23.09
N ALA A 203 6.65 -29.06 -23.79
CA ALA A 203 7.40 -28.49 -24.91
C ALA A 203 8.75 -27.94 -24.42
N LYS A 204 9.85 -28.34 -25.07
CA LYS A 204 11.17 -27.74 -24.86
C LYS A 204 11.33 -26.55 -25.80
N ALA A 205 11.70 -25.41 -25.26
CA ALA A 205 11.98 -24.20 -26.02
C ALA A 205 12.91 -23.27 -25.22
N PHE A 206 13.44 -22.25 -25.89
CA PHE A 206 14.20 -21.22 -25.22
C PHE A 206 13.31 -20.33 -24.37
N CYS A 207 13.63 -20.21 -23.08
CA CYS A 207 12.95 -19.31 -22.17
C CYS A 207 13.26 -17.86 -22.52
N GLN A 208 12.23 -17.04 -22.76
CA GLN A 208 12.40 -15.61 -23.07
C GLN A 208 13.01 -14.80 -21.93
N ILE A 209 13.00 -15.32 -20.69
CA ILE A 209 13.53 -14.64 -19.51
C ILE A 209 14.99 -15.00 -19.26
N THR A 210 15.33 -16.29 -19.33
CA THR A 210 16.68 -16.78 -19.01
C THR A 210 17.57 -16.98 -20.24
N GLY A 211 17.00 -17.07 -21.44
CA GLY A 211 17.71 -17.40 -22.67
C GLY A 211 18.15 -18.86 -22.76
N LEU A 212 17.81 -19.71 -21.78
CA LEU A 212 18.20 -21.11 -21.74
C LEU A 212 17.10 -22.01 -22.33
N GLU A 213 17.50 -23.12 -22.96
CA GLU A 213 16.57 -24.17 -23.37
C GLU A 213 16.04 -24.89 -22.13
N THR A 214 14.72 -24.93 -21.98
CA THR A 214 14.06 -25.46 -20.79
C THR A 214 12.65 -25.95 -21.12
N SER A 215 12.04 -26.68 -20.20
CA SER A 215 10.64 -27.06 -20.29
C SER A 215 9.73 -25.86 -20.06
N ILE A 216 8.79 -25.62 -20.99
CA ILE A 216 7.80 -24.55 -20.89
C ILE A 216 6.51 -25.15 -20.33
N PRO A 217 6.01 -24.70 -19.16
CA PRO A 217 4.80 -25.25 -18.56
C PRO A 217 3.55 -24.80 -19.31
N VAL A 218 2.54 -25.66 -19.40
CA VAL A 218 1.21 -25.33 -19.97
C VAL A 218 0.45 -24.34 -19.08
N SER A 219 0.77 -24.30 -17.78
CA SER A 219 0.23 -23.33 -16.81
C SER A 219 1.30 -22.92 -15.83
N HIS A 220 1.35 -21.63 -15.48
CA HIS A 220 2.25 -21.15 -14.43
C HIS A 220 1.80 -21.54 -13.02
N GLY A 221 0.55 -22.00 -12.85
CA GLY A 221 0.05 -22.66 -11.64
C GLY A 221 -0.19 -21.77 -10.41
N PHE A 222 0.25 -20.51 -10.41
CA PHE A 222 0.15 -19.63 -9.25
C PHE A 222 -1.06 -18.70 -9.30
N GLN A 223 -1.85 -18.71 -8.22
CA GLN A 223 -2.94 -17.77 -7.97
C GLN A 223 -2.55 -16.78 -6.89
N PHE A 224 -2.60 -15.50 -7.20
CA PHE A 224 -2.24 -14.43 -6.28
C PHE A 224 -3.49 -13.91 -5.57
N LYS A 225 -3.52 -14.08 -4.25
CA LYS A 225 -4.59 -13.58 -3.38
C LYS A 225 -4.32 -12.14 -2.94
N GLY A 226 -5.39 -11.45 -2.56
CA GLY A 226 -5.27 -10.10 -1.98
C GLY A 226 -5.03 -8.99 -3.00
N ILE A 227 -5.30 -9.22 -4.29
CA ILE A 227 -5.30 -8.18 -5.32
C ILE A 227 -6.68 -7.53 -5.37
N PRO A 228 -6.79 -6.20 -5.21
CA PRO A 228 -8.08 -5.50 -5.26
C PRO A 228 -8.82 -5.75 -6.58
N GLY A 229 -10.10 -6.11 -6.53
CA GLY A 229 -10.91 -6.45 -7.72
C GLY A 229 -10.70 -7.86 -8.28
N GLY A 230 -9.79 -8.67 -7.69
CA GLY A 230 -9.61 -10.08 -8.01
C GLY A 230 -10.51 -10.99 -7.17
N LEU A 231 -10.64 -12.24 -7.59
CA LEU A 231 -11.37 -13.26 -6.83
C LEU A 231 -10.69 -13.57 -5.50
N ALA A 232 -11.47 -13.91 -4.49
CA ALA A 232 -10.94 -14.32 -3.18
C ALA A 232 -10.07 -15.60 -3.26
N THR A 233 -10.37 -16.49 -4.21
CA THR A 233 -9.56 -17.67 -4.54
C THR A 233 -8.19 -17.31 -5.10
N GLY A 234 -8.04 -16.13 -5.70
CA GLY A 234 -6.84 -15.58 -6.31
C GLY A 234 -7.04 -15.27 -7.80
N ALA A 235 -6.07 -14.57 -8.36
CA ALA A 235 -6.01 -14.17 -9.76
C ALA A 235 -4.65 -14.57 -10.37
N TYR A 236 -4.61 -14.81 -11.68
CA TYR A 236 -3.40 -15.20 -12.41
C TYR A 236 -2.71 -13.99 -13.04
N MET A 237 -1.39 -13.95 -12.99
CA MET A 237 -0.57 -12.97 -13.72
C MET A 237 -0.46 -13.35 -15.22
N VAL A 238 -0.23 -14.62 -15.49
CA VAL A 238 -0.21 -15.19 -16.84
C VAL A 238 -1.22 -16.33 -16.88
N SER A 239 -2.24 -16.21 -17.74
CA SER A 239 -3.29 -17.21 -17.95
C SER A 239 -3.75 -17.18 -19.39
N LEU A 240 -3.60 -18.29 -20.07
CA LEU A 240 -3.87 -18.50 -21.50
C LEU A 240 -4.80 -19.72 -21.65
N ASP A 241 -5.92 -19.70 -20.90
CA ASP A 241 -6.85 -20.81 -20.71
C ASP A 241 -7.97 -20.90 -21.75
N LYS A 242 -8.03 -19.95 -22.70
CA LYS A 242 -9.05 -19.91 -23.76
C LYS A 242 -8.41 -20.04 -25.14
N ASP A 243 -9.09 -20.71 -26.07
CA ASP A 243 -8.62 -20.86 -27.44
C ASP A 243 -8.27 -19.55 -28.13
N SER A 244 -9.01 -18.46 -27.81
CA SER A 244 -8.73 -17.13 -28.33
C SER A 244 -7.37 -16.53 -27.88
N PHE A 245 -6.70 -17.13 -26.93
CA PHE A 245 -5.36 -16.71 -26.45
C PHE A 245 -4.24 -17.60 -27.01
N GLN A 246 -4.58 -18.64 -27.75
CA GLN A 246 -3.62 -19.56 -28.33
C GLN A 246 -3.19 -19.08 -29.72
N SER A 247 -1.94 -19.33 -30.06
CA SER A 247 -1.33 -18.96 -31.35
C SER A 247 -0.39 -20.07 -31.81
N TYR A 248 -0.25 -20.21 -33.10
CA TYR A 248 0.71 -21.13 -33.72
C TYR A 248 0.57 -22.60 -33.27
N GLY A 249 -0.61 -23.03 -32.83
CA GLY A 249 -0.84 -24.38 -32.31
C GLY A 249 -0.21 -24.65 -30.94
N LEU A 250 0.15 -23.62 -30.19
CA LEU A 250 0.68 -23.75 -28.85
C LEU A 250 -0.42 -23.65 -27.81
N ASP A 251 -0.45 -24.61 -26.87
CA ASP A 251 -1.47 -24.67 -25.82
C ASP A 251 -1.10 -23.90 -24.57
N GLY A 252 -2.08 -23.23 -23.97
CA GLY A 252 -1.97 -22.59 -22.66
C GLY A 252 -0.77 -21.66 -22.55
N ALA A 253 -0.07 -21.70 -21.42
CA ALA A 253 1.06 -20.82 -21.13
C ALA A 253 2.34 -21.15 -21.93
N VAL A 254 2.35 -22.19 -22.77
CA VAL A 254 3.42 -22.42 -23.75
C VAL A 254 3.57 -21.20 -24.69
N ASN A 255 2.45 -20.54 -25.00
CA ASN A 255 2.42 -19.28 -25.77
C ASN A 255 3.20 -18.12 -25.11
N SER A 256 3.47 -18.18 -23.80
CA SER A 256 4.24 -17.15 -23.11
C SER A 256 5.74 -17.27 -23.29
N GLY A 257 6.24 -18.46 -23.71
CA GLY A 257 7.66 -18.74 -23.85
C GLY A 257 8.48 -18.61 -22.55
N ILE A 258 7.84 -18.77 -21.38
CA ILE A 258 8.47 -18.62 -20.06
C ILE A 258 8.72 -19.99 -19.47
N GLY A 259 10.00 -20.31 -19.23
CA GLY A 259 10.41 -21.58 -18.66
C GLY A 259 9.93 -21.81 -17.24
N LEU A 260 9.96 -23.07 -16.81
CA LEU A 260 9.44 -23.50 -15.50
C LEU A 260 10.07 -22.73 -14.35
N GLU A 261 11.39 -22.64 -14.28
CA GLU A 261 12.12 -21.93 -13.23
C GLU A 261 11.76 -20.44 -13.21
N ALA A 262 11.75 -19.77 -14.37
CA ALA A 262 11.40 -18.35 -14.46
C ALA A 262 9.93 -18.10 -14.05
N SER A 263 9.01 -19.02 -14.41
CA SER A 263 7.59 -18.92 -14.04
C SER A 263 7.39 -19.06 -12.54
N GLN A 264 8.10 -19.94 -11.89
CA GLN A 264 8.11 -20.12 -10.44
C GLN A 264 8.80 -18.93 -9.75
N GLY A 265 9.96 -18.50 -10.23
CA GLY A 265 10.72 -17.39 -9.66
C GLY A 265 9.93 -16.10 -9.61
N TYR A 266 9.38 -15.64 -10.76
CA TYR A 266 8.57 -14.41 -10.74
C TYR A 266 7.33 -14.52 -9.85
N SER A 267 6.75 -15.71 -9.77
CA SER A 267 5.57 -15.93 -8.96
C SER A 267 5.88 -15.85 -7.46
N LEU A 268 7.01 -16.41 -7.03
CA LEU A 268 7.49 -16.31 -5.65
C LEU A 268 7.81 -14.85 -5.27
N ALA A 269 8.49 -14.12 -6.16
CA ALA A 269 8.79 -12.70 -5.94
C ALA A 269 7.50 -11.87 -5.81
N LEU A 270 6.55 -12.06 -6.72
CA LEU A 270 5.28 -11.34 -6.68
C LEU A 270 4.49 -11.68 -5.41
N GLN A 271 4.45 -12.95 -4.99
CA GLN A 271 3.82 -13.37 -3.75
C GLN A 271 4.49 -12.73 -2.52
N ALA A 272 5.83 -12.71 -2.47
CA ALA A 272 6.57 -12.10 -1.39
C ALA A 272 6.34 -10.58 -1.30
N LEU A 273 6.28 -9.88 -2.43
CA LEU A 273 5.92 -8.45 -2.50
C LEU A 273 4.49 -8.21 -1.98
N ILE A 274 3.50 -8.98 -2.43
CA ILE A 274 2.10 -8.88 -1.98
C ILE A 274 1.96 -9.13 -0.49
N ALA A 275 2.74 -10.07 0.05
CA ALA A 275 2.70 -10.45 1.46
C ALA A 275 3.58 -9.57 2.36
N GLU A 276 4.40 -8.67 1.82
CA GLU A 276 5.45 -7.91 2.53
C GLU A 276 6.41 -8.82 3.29
N GLN A 277 6.89 -9.88 2.62
CA GLN A 277 7.76 -10.90 3.20
C GLN A 277 9.14 -10.96 2.53
N LEU A 278 9.56 -9.87 1.87
CA LEU A 278 10.92 -9.79 1.34
C LEU A 278 11.92 -9.62 2.48
N PRO A 279 12.98 -10.44 2.55
CA PRO A 279 14.00 -10.32 3.59
C PRO A 279 14.70 -8.95 3.60
N SER A 280 14.88 -8.34 2.43
CA SER A 280 15.61 -7.09 2.25
C SER A 280 14.75 -5.83 2.34
N ASN A 281 13.42 -5.92 2.45
CA ASN A 281 12.55 -4.76 2.37
C ASN A 281 11.33 -4.87 3.30
N ALA A 282 11.33 -4.06 4.35
CA ALA A 282 10.25 -4.03 5.34
C ALA A 282 8.92 -3.53 4.76
N LYS A 283 8.95 -2.65 3.73
CA LYS A 283 7.76 -2.14 3.05
C LYS A 283 7.91 -2.30 1.55
N SER A 284 7.02 -3.08 0.95
CA SER A 284 7.04 -3.38 -0.50
C SER A 284 5.71 -3.14 -1.18
N ARG A 285 4.66 -2.72 -0.44
CA ARG A 285 3.34 -2.50 -0.99
C ARG A 285 2.61 -1.31 -0.38
N LEU A 286 1.67 -0.76 -1.17
CA LEU A 286 0.69 0.23 -0.75
C LEU A 286 -0.66 -0.12 -1.39
N ARG A 287 -1.76 0.02 -0.66
CA ARG A 287 -3.13 -0.18 -1.18
C ARG A 287 -3.90 1.13 -1.10
N VAL A 288 -4.32 1.64 -2.24
CA VAL A 288 -5.10 2.87 -2.32
C VAL A 288 -6.17 2.75 -3.40
N SER A 289 -7.42 3.00 -3.03
CA SER A 289 -8.56 3.12 -3.94
C SER A 289 -8.62 2.03 -5.01
N GLY A 290 -8.61 0.77 -4.57
CA GLY A 290 -8.74 -0.38 -5.47
C GLY A 290 -7.49 -0.71 -6.30
N ASN A 291 -6.34 -0.06 -6.06
CA ASN A 291 -5.07 -0.39 -6.68
C ASN A 291 -4.11 -0.97 -5.64
N LEU A 292 -3.29 -1.92 -6.09
CA LEU A 292 -2.16 -2.46 -5.35
C LEU A 292 -0.88 -1.98 -6.00
N PHE A 293 -0.11 -1.19 -5.26
CA PHE A 293 1.20 -0.70 -5.66
C PHE A 293 2.26 -1.57 -5.00
N LEU A 294 3.14 -2.18 -5.80
CA LEU A 294 4.26 -3.01 -5.37
C LEU A 294 5.54 -2.33 -5.80
N PHE A 295 6.52 -2.22 -4.91
CA PHE A 295 7.77 -1.56 -5.21
C PHE A 295 8.97 -2.29 -4.59
N TRP A 296 10.08 -2.26 -5.30
CA TRP A 296 11.35 -2.85 -4.92
C TRP A 296 12.51 -2.17 -5.64
N THR A 297 13.72 -2.52 -5.30
CA THR A 297 14.95 -2.02 -5.95
C THR A 297 15.77 -3.16 -6.52
N LYS A 298 16.70 -2.87 -7.41
CA LYS A 298 17.62 -3.86 -7.99
C LYS A 298 18.58 -4.42 -6.93
N LEU A 299 19.20 -3.56 -6.15
CA LEU A 299 20.02 -3.93 -4.98
C LEU A 299 19.21 -3.68 -3.69
N PRO A 300 19.42 -4.46 -2.62
CA PRO A 300 18.73 -4.26 -1.35
C PRO A 300 18.86 -2.82 -0.84
N GLN A 301 17.73 -2.16 -0.58
CA GLN A 301 17.68 -0.78 -0.09
C GLN A 301 16.45 -0.56 0.75
N ASP A 302 16.57 0.25 1.81
CA ASP A 302 15.40 0.68 2.59
C ASP A 302 14.53 1.63 1.76
N LEU A 303 13.25 1.28 1.65
CA LEU A 303 12.20 2.03 0.99
C LEU A 303 11.14 2.55 1.98
N SER A 304 11.50 2.72 3.23
CA SER A 304 10.60 3.22 4.29
C SER A 304 9.95 4.56 3.93
N PHE A 305 10.65 5.43 3.18
CA PHE A 305 10.11 6.70 2.69
C PHE A 305 8.84 6.54 1.84
N MET A 306 8.64 5.41 1.18
CA MET A 306 7.40 5.12 0.44
C MET A 306 6.18 5.03 1.36
N GLY A 307 6.39 4.77 2.66
CA GLY A 307 5.35 4.81 3.68
C GLY A 307 4.73 6.19 3.89
N LEU A 308 5.42 7.26 3.48
CA LEU A 308 4.91 8.64 3.56
C LEU A 308 3.69 8.88 2.65
N LEU A 309 3.49 8.04 1.64
CA LEU A 309 2.25 8.05 0.83
C LEU A 309 1.03 7.54 1.62
N ASP A 310 1.25 6.70 2.62
CA ASP A 310 0.22 6.13 3.48
C ASP A 310 0.02 6.98 4.76
N ASN A 311 1.13 7.45 5.32
CA ASN A 311 1.14 8.34 6.47
C ASN A 311 2.24 9.39 6.30
N ALA A 312 1.86 10.61 5.94
CA ALA A 312 2.78 11.73 5.75
C ALA A 312 3.22 12.32 7.12
N ASP A 313 4.01 11.55 7.87
CA ASP A 313 4.57 11.98 9.14
C ASP A 313 5.49 13.20 8.93
N PRO A 314 5.29 14.32 9.65
CA PRO A 314 6.02 15.56 9.42
C PRO A 314 7.53 15.43 9.62
N ASP A 315 7.98 14.70 10.63
CA ASP A 315 9.40 14.55 10.93
C ASP A 315 10.10 13.70 9.87
N ALA A 316 9.46 12.63 9.43
CA ALA A 316 9.97 11.77 8.37
C ALA A 316 9.97 12.49 7.00
N VAL A 317 8.96 13.32 6.69
CA VAL A 317 8.98 14.18 5.49
C VAL A 317 10.11 15.20 5.56
N ASN A 318 10.30 15.88 6.70
CA ASN A 318 11.40 16.84 6.88
C ASN A 318 12.77 16.18 6.77
N ALA A 319 12.93 14.94 7.26
CA ALA A 319 14.14 14.15 7.09
C ALA A 319 14.40 13.84 5.61
N LEU A 320 13.37 13.43 4.86
CA LEU A 320 13.45 13.19 3.41
C LEU A 320 13.87 14.48 2.67
N LEU A 321 13.22 15.62 2.96
CA LEU A 321 13.55 16.92 2.35
C LEU A 321 15.00 17.31 2.65
N SER A 322 15.44 17.16 3.89
CA SER A 322 16.80 17.47 4.31
C SER A 322 17.85 16.61 3.63
N SER A 323 17.58 15.31 3.43
CA SER A 323 18.49 14.39 2.74
C SER A 323 18.57 14.69 1.25
N ALA A 324 17.45 14.91 0.58
CA ALA A 324 17.40 15.18 -0.85
C ALA A 324 18.07 16.51 -1.24
N PHE A 325 17.90 17.57 -0.41
CA PHE A 325 18.48 18.89 -0.72
C PHE A 325 19.91 19.08 -0.22
N LYS A 326 20.38 18.29 0.76
CA LYS A 326 21.75 18.44 1.29
C LYS A 326 22.80 17.62 0.55
N GLY A 327 22.42 16.84 -0.46
CA GLY A 327 23.35 16.11 -1.34
C GLY A 327 24.27 15.10 -0.63
N ARG A 328 23.89 14.59 0.55
CA ARG A 328 24.73 13.73 1.39
C ARG A 328 24.59 12.23 1.10
N GLU A 329 23.86 11.83 0.09
CA GLU A 329 23.71 10.42 -0.23
C GLU A 329 24.81 9.95 -1.16
N THR A 330 25.34 8.78 -0.86
CA THR A 330 26.45 8.16 -1.60
C THR A 330 26.01 7.84 -3.05
N LYS A 331 26.88 8.08 -4.04
CA LYS A 331 26.66 7.74 -5.46
C LYS A 331 26.10 6.34 -5.70
N ALA A 332 26.35 5.38 -4.80
CA ALA A 332 25.84 4.01 -4.89
C ALA A 332 24.32 3.89 -4.72
N ILE A 333 23.67 4.80 -3.96
CA ILE A 333 22.22 4.81 -3.78
C ILE A 333 21.56 5.44 -5.01
N ASP A 334 22.14 6.50 -5.55
CA ASP A 334 21.60 7.22 -6.70
C ASP A 334 21.56 6.36 -7.98
N THR A 335 22.49 5.39 -8.12
CA THR A 335 22.57 4.49 -9.27
C THR A 335 21.75 3.22 -9.14
N ASN A 336 21.17 2.93 -7.95
CA ASN A 336 20.30 1.78 -7.77
C ASN A 336 18.98 1.99 -8.53
N GLU A 337 18.48 0.93 -9.16
CA GLU A 337 17.22 0.99 -9.91
C GLU A 337 16.03 0.71 -8.99
N PHE A 338 15.02 1.53 -9.10
CA PHE A 338 13.72 1.39 -8.44
C PHE A 338 12.68 0.88 -9.43
N TYR A 339 11.87 -0.04 -8.98
CA TYR A 339 10.77 -0.63 -9.73
C TYR A 339 9.44 -0.41 -9.01
N LEU A 340 8.41 -0.06 -9.78
CA LEU A 340 7.03 0.03 -9.32
C LEU A 340 6.13 -0.75 -10.26
N LEU A 341 5.27 -1.59 -9.70
CA LEU A 341 4.25 -2.34 -10.40
C LEU A 341 2.88 -2.04 -9.79
N VAL A 342 1.96 -1.55 -10.60
CA VAL A 342 0.59 -1.22 -10.18
C VAL A 342 -0.37 -2.26 -10.72
N LEU A 343 -1.07 -2.94 -9.81
CA LEU A 343 -1.96 -4.05 -10.12
C LEU A 343 -3.39 -3.79 -9.68
N THR A 344 -4.33 -4.29 -10.47
CA THR A 344 -5.73 -4.51 -10.09
C THR A 344 -6.16 -5.89 -10.54
N GLY A 345 -7.23 -6.42 -9.97
CA GLY A 345 -7.86 -7.65 -10.43
C GLY A 345 -9.02 -7.36 -11.38
N ASN A 346 -9.24 -8.28 -12.31
CA ASN A 346 -10.49 -8.41 -13.07
C ASN A 346 -10.88 -9.89 -13.03
N SER A 347 -11.76 -10.22 -12.08
CA SER A 347 -12.12 -11.62 -11.78
C SER A 347 -10.87 -12.48 -11.52
N ALA A 348 -10.64 -13.53 -12.29
CA ALA A 348 -9.51 -14.45 -12.14
C ALA A 348 -8.18 -13.95 -12.73
N ARG A 349 -8.12 -12.72 -13.25
CA ARG A 349 -6.92 -12.18 -13.92
C ARG A 349 -6.40 -10.92 -13.28
N ILE A 350 -5.08 -10.78 -13.28
CA ILE A 350 -4.39 -9.57 -12.87
C ILE A 350 -4.29 -8.62 -14.06
N VAL A 351 -4.58 -7.37 -13.83
CA VAL A 351 -4.41 -6.27 -14.79
C VAL A 351 -3.26 -5.40 -14.32
N VAL A 352 -2.24 -5.26 -15.13
CA VAL A 352 -1.15 -4.31 -14.92
C VAL A 352 -1.63 -2.92 -15.36
N ARG A 353 -1.75 -2.00 -14.40
CA ARG A 353 -2.16 -0.61 -14.65
C ARG A 353 -0.99 0.28 -15.04
N SER A 354 0.15 0.07 -14.41
CA SER A 354 1.37 0.82 -14.68
C SER A 354 2.60 0.02 -14.26
N TYR A 355 3.70 0.31 -14.89
CA TYR A 355 5.03 -0.15 -14.52
C TYR A 355 6.01 1.03 -14.67
N LEU A 356 6.88 1.21 -13.67
CA LEU A 356 7.93 2.21 -13.66
C LEU A 356 9.26 1.54 -13.34
N GLU A 357 10.28 1.92 -14.08
CA GLU A 357 11.68 1.59 -13.86
C GLU A 357 12.47 2.91 -13.96
N ALA A 358 13.18 3.29 -12.91
CA ALA A 358 13.91 4.56 -12.85
C ALA A 358 15.03 4.50 -11.79
N PRO A 359 16.06 5.36 -11.88
CA PRO A 359 17.05 5.51 -10.83
C PRO A 359 16.40 5.90 -9.49
N LEU A 360 16.82 5.26 -8.40
CA LEU A 360 16.26 5.51 -7.07
C LEU A 360 16.48 6.96 -6.62
N GLY A 361 17.63 7.55 -6.98
CA GLY A 361 17.92 8.95 -6.70
C GLY A 361 16.89 9.90 -7.31
N ASP A 362 16.47 9.66 -8.57
CA ASP A 362 15.45 10.46 -9.24
C ASP A 362 14.09 10.33 -8.54
N ILE A 363 13.71 9.10 -8.15
CA ILE A 363 12.47 8.84 -7.40
C ILE A 363 12.46 9.62 -6.09
N ARG A 364 13.55 9.59 -5.32
CA ARG A 364 13.66 10.32 -4.04
C ARG A 364 13.59 11.84 -4.23
N ASN A 365 14.26 12.36 -5.24
CA ASN A 365 14.24 13.78 -5.57
C ASN A 365 12.84 14.24 -6.00
N HIS A 366 12.18 13.51 -6.89
CA HIS A 366 10.81 13.81 -7.29
C HIS A 366 9.83 13.73 -6.11
N PHE A 367 10.03 12.74 -5.23
CA PHE A 367 9.17 12.55 -4.07
C PHE A 367 9.37 13.65 -3.01
N ALA A 368 10.61 14.08 -2.78
CA ALA A 368 10.87 15.26 -1.95
C ALA A 368 10.24 16.52 -2.56
N LYS A 369 10.42 16.72 -3.87
CA LYS A 369 9.81 17.84 -4.58
C LYS A 369 8.28 17.82 -4.55
N TRP A 370 7.65 16.64 -4.52
CA TRP A 370 6.20 16.48 -4.38
C TRP A 370 5.70 17.15 -3.10
N PHE A 371 6.34 16.94 -1.96
CA PHE A 371 5.96 17.58 -0.70
C PHE A 371 6.24 19.08 -0.70
N CYS A 372 7.37 19.53 -1.26
CA CYS A 372 7.68 20.95 -1.42
C CYS A 372 6.65 21.69 -2.29
N ASP A 373 6.31 21.12 -3.44
CA ASP A 373 5.37 21.73 -4.39
C ASP A 373 3.96 21.85 -3.80
N MET A 374 3.59 20.98 -2.83
CA MET A 374 2.30 21.01 -2.13
C MET A 374 2.29 21.86 -0.87
N SER A 375 3.44 22.26 -0.34
CA SER A 375 3.50 23.02 0.92
C SER A 375 2.69 24.32 0.81
N ILE A 376 1.75 24.51 1.74
CA ILE A 376 0.87 25.70 1.79
C ILE A 376 0.62 26.10 3.23
N VAL A 377 0.52 27.39 3.48
CA VAL A 377 0.25 27.99 4.80
C VAL A 377 -0.99 27.36 5.46
N GLN A 378 -0.97 27.25 6.79
CA GLN A 378 -2.14 26.84 7.58
C GLN A 378 -3.24 27.90 7.50
N LEU A 379 -4.50 27.47 7.43
CA LEU A 379 -5.63 28.38 7.43
C LEU A 379 -5.88 28.94 8.83
N ASP A 380 -5.73 28.10 9.84
CA ASP A 380 -5.95 28.44 11.24
C ASP A 380 -4.70 28.10 12.06
N PRO A 381 -3.91 29.12 12.46
CA PRO A 381 -2.65 28.90 13.18
C PRO A 381 -2.87 28.29 14.58
N GLU A 382 -4.07 28.41 15.17
CA GLU A 382 -4.38 27.86 16.49
C GLU A 382 -4.72 26.35 16.44
N LYS A 383 -5.09 25.79 15.27
CA LYS A 383 -5.58 24.40 15.16
C LYS A 383 -4.52 23.31 14.97
N GLY A 384 -3.26 23.64 14.79
CA GLY A 384 -2.19 22.65 14.66
C GLY A 384 -2.43 21.62 13.55
N GLU A 385 -2.81 22.06 12.34
CA GLU A 385 -3.07 21.18 11.19
C GLU A 385 -1.78 20.51 10.70
N LYS A 386 -1.91 19.28 10.20
CA LYS A 386 -0.78 18.55 9.59
C LYS A 386 -0.21 19.32 8.40
N PRO A 387 1.13 19.49 8.29
CA PRO A 387 1.74 20.23 7.18
C PRO A 387 1.72 19.46 5.85
N PHE A 388 1.69 18.13 5.89
CA PHE A 388 1.76 17.25 4.73
C PHE A 388 0.58 16.27 4.71
N PHE A 389 0.24 15.76 3.51
CA PHE A 389 -0.95 14.94 3.29
C PHE A 389 -0.60 13.60 2.67
N ALA A 390 -1.19 12.53 3.20
CA ALA A 390 -1.15 11.20 2.63
C ALA A 390 -1.97 11.13 1.32
N LEU A 391 -1.69 10.14 0.48
CA LEU A 391 -2.34 10.01 -0.82
C LEU A 391 -3.87 9.86 -0.70
N TYR A 392 -4.36 9.13 0.32
CA TYR A 392 -5.79 8.97 0.53
C TYR A 392 -6.49 10.28 0.94
N GLU A 393 -5.80 11.16 1.71
CA GLU A 393 -6.33 12.48 2.10
C GLU A 393 -6.49 13.39 0.88
N LEU A 394 -5.53 13.35 -0.05
CA LEU A 394 -5.60 14.06 -1.31
C LEU A 394 -6.73 13.54 -2.21
N LEU A 395 -6.92 12.21 -2.27
CA LEU A 395 -8.02 11.61 -3.02
C LEU A 395 -9.38 12.00 -2.44
N LYS A 396 -9.53 11.99 -1.11
CA LYS A 396 -10.73 12.47 -0.42
C LYS A 396 -11.01 13.95 -0.70
N ALA A 397 -9.98 14.78 -0.77
CA ALA A 397 -10.10 16.20 -1.10
C ALA A 397 -10.64 16.44 -2.53
N ILE A 398 -10.38 15.53 -3.47
CA ILE A 398 -10.85 15.61 -4.86
C ILE A 398 -12.30 15.12 -4.98
N SER A 399 -12.61 13.95 -4.43
CA SER A 399 -13.91 13.28 -4.65
C SER A 399 -14.94 13.54 -3.56
N GLY A 400 -14.53 13.98 -2.37
CA GLY A 400 -15.38 14.06 -1.18
C GLY A 400 -15.33 12.78 -0.36
N GLU A 401 -16.07 12.78 0.76
CA GLU A 401 -15.96 11.71 1.77
C GLU A 401 -16.52 10.36 1.32
N PHE A 402 -17.60 10.39 0.55
CA PHE A 402 -18.40 9.22 0.19
C PHE A 402 -18.38 8.89 -1.31
N ALA A 403 -17.59 9.62 -2.10
CA ALA A 403 -17.52 9.40 -3.54
C ALA A 403 -16.26 8.62 -3.93
N ASP A 404 -16.41 7.68 -4.86
CA ASP A 404 -15.27 7.03 -5.47
C ASP A 404 -14.38 8.04 -6.21
N PRO A 405 -13.06 7.92 -6.11
CA PRO A 405 -12.17 8.78 -6.85
C PRO A 405 -12.37 8.59 -8.36
N LEU A 406 -12.15 9.67 -9.12
CA LEU A 406 -12.15 9.61 -10.58
C LEU A 406 -11.25 8.48 -11.08
N PRO A 407 -11.65 7.73 -12.13
CA PRO A 407 -10.88 6.64 -12.68
C PRO A 407 -9.41 7.03 -12.91
N ASN A 408 -8.49 6.16 -12.54
CA ASN A 408 -7.03 6.34 -12.65
C ASN A 408 -6.41 7.50 -11.84
N THR A 409 -7.18 8.26 -11.05
CA THR A 409 -6.64 9.37 -10.24
C THR A 409 -5.56 8.91 -9.25
N PRO A 410 -5.73 7.79 -8.50
CA PRO A 410 -4.69 7.31 -7.59
C PRO A 410 -3.37 7.04 -8.30
N ASN A 411 -3.42 6.38 -9.47
CA ASN A 411 -2.23 6.10 -10.26
C ASN A 411 -1.57 7.37 -10.80
N ARG A 412 -2.37 8.33 -11.29
CA ARG A 412 -1.85 9.62 -11.79
C ARG A 412 -1.16 10.44 -10.70
N LEU A 413 -1.73 10.50 -9.49
CA LEU A 413 -1.11 11.19 -8.36
C LEU A 413 0.19 10.50 -7.93
N LEU A 414 0.20 9.17 -7.88
CA LEU A 414 1.41 8.43 -7.56
C LEU A 414 2.51 8.67 -8.61
N MET A 415 2.18 8.61 -9.91
CA MET A 415 3.16 8.89 -10.97
C MET A 415 3.67 10.33 -10.90
N ALA A 416 2.80 11.29 -10.56
CA ALA A 416 3.22 12.67 -10.34
C ALA A 416 4.17 12.79 -9.14
N ALA A 417 3.98 12.01 -8.08
CA ALA A 417 4.90 11.98 -6.94
C ALA A 417 6.26 11.36 -7.29
N LEU A 418 6.27 10.25 -8.03
CA LEU A 418 7.49 9.46 -8.27
C LEU A 418 8.26 9.88 -9.53
N ARG A 419 7.58 10.37 -10.57
CA ARG A 419 8.21 10.79 -11.83
C ARG A 419 8.31 12.30 -12.01
N GLY A 420 7.63 13.06 -11.14
CA GLY A 420 7.49 14.49 -11.36
C GLY A 420 6.51 14.87 -12.47
N ASP A 421 5.65 13.93 -12.90
CA ASP A 421 4.67 14.16 -13.97
C ASP A 421 3.73 15.34 -13.62
N PRO A 422 3.26 16.12 -14.61
CA PRO A 422 2.29 17.17 -14.38
C PRO A 422 0.94 16.59 -13.94
N ILE A 423 0.24 17.32 -13.09
CA ILE A 423 -1.12 16.97 -12.67
C ILE A 423 -2.10 17.25 -13.82
N SER A 424 -3.08 16.38 -14.02
CA SER A 424 -4.07 16.54 -15.11
C SER A 424 -5.08 17.65 -14.80
N ASP A 425 -5.54 18.33 -15.85
CA ASP A 425 -6.55 19.37 -15.75
C ASP A 425 -7.87 18.88 -15.15
N SER A 426 -8.18 17.56 -15.29
CA SER A 426 -9.36 16.95 -14.66
C SER A 426 -9.30 16.95 -13.13
N ILE A 427 -8.11 16.81 -12.54
CA ILE A 427 -7.92 16.87 -11.08
C ILE A 427 -8.12 18.31 -10.59
N LEU A 428 -7.54 19.31 -11.29
CA LEU A 428 -7.79 20.72 -10.99
C LEU A 428 -9.27 21.05 -11.07
N ALA A 429 -9.94 20.66 -12.18
CA ALA A 429 -11.37 20.90 -12.37
C ALA A 429 -12.21 20.27 -11.25
N ALA A 430 -11.87 19.06 -10.80
CA ALA A 430 -12.57 18.41 -9.69
C ALA A 430 -12.38 19.18 -8.37
N CYS A 431 -11.16 19.62 -8.05
CA CYS A 431 -10.89 20.45 -6.87
C CYS A 431 -11.70 21.76 -6.89
N LEU A 432 -11.64 22.48 -8.01
CA LEU A 432 -12.35 23.77 -8.15
C LEU A 432 -13.88 23.59 -8.12
N ARG A 433 -14.41 22.51 -8.70
CA ARG A 433 -15.84 22.20 -8.62
C ARG A 433 -16.26 21.96 -7.16
N ARG A 434 -15.48 21.22 -6.39
CA ARG A 434 -15.76 20.99 -4.96
C ARG A 434 -15.76 22.29 -4.17
N ILE A 435 -14.79 23.18 -4.40
CA ILE A 435 -14.75 24.50 -3.74
C ILE A 435 -16.02 25.30 -4.06
N LYS A 436 -16.47 25.30 -5.33
CA LYS A 436 -17.68 26.03 -5.74
C LYS A 436 -18.96 25.49 -5.12
N VAL A 437 -19.03 24.16 -4.89
CA VAL A 437 -20.23 23.51 -4.33
C VAL A 437 -20.27 23.67 -2.80
N GLU A 438 -19.13 23.59 -2.14
CA GLU A 438 -19.02 23.62 -0.69
C GLU A 438 -18.83 25.05 -0.13
N GLY A 439 -18.63 26.05 -0.99
CA GLY A 439 -18.43 27.44 -0.59
C GLY A 439 -17.16 27.65 0.25
N SER A 440 -17.29 28.38 1.35
CA SER A 440 -16.18 28.66 2.27
C SER A 440 -15.53 27.40 2.83
N ASP A 441 -16.30 26.38 3.14
CA ASP A 441 -15.82 25.09 3.68
C ASP A 441 -15.08 24.26 2.64
N GLY A 442 -15.32 24.55 1.36
CA GLY A 442 -14.66 23.90 0.25
C GLY A 442 -13.16 24.22 0.11
N CYS A 443 -12.69 25.30 0.70
CA CYS A 443 -11.29 25.72 0.64
C CYS A 443 -10.42 25.01 1.67
N THR A 444 -10.41 23.67 1.65
CA THR A 444 -9.60 22.86 2.56
C THR A 444 -8.13 22.87 2.17
N ARG A 445 -7.26 22.76 3.15
CA ARG A 445 -5.80 22.77 2.95
C ARG A 445 -5.32 21.68 1.98
N PRO A 446 -5.74 20.37 2.09
CA PRO A 446 -5.34 19.34 1.14
C PRO A 446 -5.76 19.65 -0.31
N ARG A 447 -6.94 20.28 -0.48
CA ARG A 447 -7.45 20.65 -1.81
C ARG A 447 -6.66 21.78 -2.43
N LEU A 448 -6.33 22.81 -1.64
CA LEU A 448 -5.53 23.95 -2.10
C LEU A 448 -4.07 23.55 -2.33
N SER A 449 -3.52 22.60 -1.57
CA SER A 449 -2.21 22.00 -1.83
C SER A 449 -2.17 21.32 -3.21
N LEU A 450 -3.22 20.60 -3.61
CA LEU A 450 -3.34 20.02 -4.96
C LEU A 450 -3.46 21.09 -6.05
N VAL A 451 -4.21 22.16 -5.81
CA VAL A 451 -4.31 23.30 -6.73
C VAL A 451 -2.94 23.96 -6.92
N LYS A 452 -2.21 24.19 -5.81
CA LYS A 452 -0.84 24.73 -5.85
C LYS A 452 0.10 23.81 -6.61
N LEU A 453 0.10 22.50 -6.29
CA LEU A 453 0.89 21.49 -6.99
C LEU A 453 0.64 21.51 -8.50
N PHE A 454 -0.62 21.58 -8.92
CA PHE A 454 -0.98 21.68 -10.34
C PHE A 454 -0.32 22.91 -11.00
N LEU A 455 -0.45 24.08 -10.39
CA LEU A 455 0.08 25.33 -10.93
C LEU A 455 1.62 25.31 -10.99
N VAL A 456 2.28 24.87 -9.94
CA VAL A 456 3.74 24.75 -9.87
C VAL A 456 4.25 23.79 -10.95
N ARG A 457 3.60 22.62 -11.12
CA ARG A 457 3.96 21.65 -12.16
C ARG A 457 3.67 22.11 -13.60
N LYS A 458 2.85 23.15 -13.76
CA LYS A 458 2.64 23.85 -15.06
C LYS A 458 3.60 25.04 -15.23
N GLY A 459 4.58 25.21 -14.37
CA GLY A 459 5.59 26.27 -14.44
C GLY A 459 5.13 27.62 -13.90
N ILE A 460 3.98 27.69 -13.22
CA ILE A 460 3.48 28.92 -12.61
C ILE A 460 4.13 29.07 -11.24
N LYS A 461 4.81 30.18 -11.01
CA LYS A 461 5.41 30.49 -9.70
C LYS A 461 4.31 30.82 -8.70
N VAL A 462 4.22 30.03 -7.63
CA VAL A 462 3.28 30.24 -6.53
C VAL A 462 4.04 30.06 -5.21
N THR A 463 3.86 31.00 -4.31
CA THR A 463 4.44 30.97 -2.96
C THR A 463 3.65 30.05 -2.03
N GLU A 464 4.23 29.70 -0.89
CA GLU A 464 3.58 28.91 0.16
C GLU A 464 2.49 29.71 0.89
N SER A 465 2.73 31.00 1.08
CA SER A 465 1.86 31.94 1.78
C SER A 465 1.55 33.16 0.89
N LEU A 466 0.83 34.13 1.45
CA LEU A 466 0.46 35.35 0.76
C LEU A 466 1.68 36.05 0.14
N ASN A 467 1.60 36.27 -1.18
CA ASN A 467 2.53 37.16 -1.88
C ASN A 467 1.90 38.56 -2.01
N SER A 468 2.44 39.51 -1.26
CA SER A 468 1.97 40.92 -1.26
C SER A 468 2.26 41.65 -2.58
N GLU A 469 3.26 41.18 -3.34
CA GLU A 469 3.71 41.81 -4.59
C GLU A 469 3.11 41.19 -5.85
N GLU A 470 2.31 40.12 -5.69
CA GLU A 470 1.70 39.45 -6.84
C GLU A 470 0.73 40.37 -7.58
N ARG A 471 0.91 40.45 -8.90
CA ARG A 471 0.13 41.34 -9.80
C ARG A 471 -0.81 40.57 -10.72
N ASN A 472 -0.84 39.25 -10.65
CA ASN A 472 -1.75 38.46 -11.49
C ASN A 472 -3.20 38.77 -11.12
N PRO A 473 -4.02 39.26 -12.06
CA PRO A 473 -5.40 39.67 -11.77
C PRO A 473 -6.25 38.55 -11.17
N ALA A 474 -6.07 37.31 -11.62
CA ALA A 474 -6.86 36.18 -11.10
C ALA A 474 -6.56 35.92 -9.62
N TYR A 475 -5.29 35.98 -9.22
CA TYR A 475 -4.89 35.87 -7.80
C TYR A 475 -5.44 37.03 -6.98
N LEU A 476 -5.37 38.26 -7.51
CA LEU A 476 -5.89 39.46 -6.85
C LEU A 476 -7.41 39.43 -6.67
N TYR A 477 -8.18 38.89 -7.66
CA TYR A 477 -9.63 38.68 -7.51
C TYR A 477 -9.96 37.75 -6.34
N GLY A 478 -9.17 36.67 -6.16
CA GLY A 478 -9.33 35.79 -5.02
C GLY A 478 -9.13 36.51 -3.68
N ARG A 479 -8.03 37.26 -3.56
CA ARG A 479 -7.74 38.10 -2.39
C ARG A 479 -8.88 39.10 -2.12
N LEU A 480 -9.35 39.73 -3.18
CA LEU A 480 -10.41 40.75 -3.09
C LEU A 480 -11.73 40.18 -2.56
N LEU A 481 -12.10 38.96 -2.97
CA LEU A 481 -13.28 38.30 -2.45
C LEU A 481 -13.21 38.07 -0.94
N GLU A 482 -12.06 37.66 -0.44
CA GLU A 482 -11.86 37.47 1.01
C GLU A 482 -11.93 38.81 1.78
N VAL A 483 -11.35 39.89 1.22
CA VAL A 483 -11.44 41.21 1.86
C VAL A 483 -12.88 41.71 1.88
N PHE A 484 -13.68 41.47 0.84
CA PHE A 484 -15.11 41.79 0.86
C PHE A 484 -15.88 41.00 1.93
N ASP A 485 -15.55 39.74 2.11
CA ASP A 485 -16.16 38.89 3.13
C ASP A 485 -15.79 39.38 4.54
N GLU A 486 -14.52 39.73 4.76
CA GLU A 486 -14.01 40.27 6.02
C GLU A 486 -14.70 41.61 6.36
N ILE A 487 -14.89 42.50 5.38
CA ILE A 487 -15.62 43.76 5.54
C ILE A 487 -17.10 43.50 5.92
N GLN A 488 -17.78 42.59 5.24
CA GLN A 488 -19.17 42.23 5.56
C GLN A 488 -19.27 41.66 6.99
N TYR A 489 -18.40 40.71 7.34
CA TYR A 489 -18.40 40.10 8.67
C TYR A 489 -18.14 41.12 9.78
N ALA A 490 -17.20 42.06 9.58
CA ALA A 490 -16.93 43.09 10.55
C ALA A 490 -18.12 44.04 10.78
N ALA A 491 -18.89 44.33 9.71
CA ALA A 491 -20.04 45.24 9.74
C ALA A 491 -21.32 44.60 10.26
N LEU A 492 -21.58 43.31 9.93
CA LEU A 492 -22.85 42.64 10.16
C LEU A 492 -22.77 41.49 11.15
N GLY A 493 -21.58 40.99 11.44
CA GLY A 493 -21.38 39.72 12.14
C GLY A 493 -21.72 38.52 11.26
N ASP A 494 -22.04 37.38 11.88
CA ASP A 494 -22.49 36.19 11.19
C ASP A 494 -23.92 36.41 10.62
N VAL A 495 -24.02 36.27 9.30
CA VAL A 495 -25.27 36.47 8.54
C VAL A 495 -25.83 35.17 7.96
N GLY A 496 -25.31 34.03 8.38
CA GLY A 496 -25.71 32.70 7.90
C GLY A 496 -25.14 32.35 6.52
N ALA A 497 -25.20 33.26 5.53
CA ALA A 497 -24.56 33.10 4.23
C ALA A 497 -23.85 34.38 3.82
N GLY A 498 -22.52 34.35 3.84
CA GLY A 498 -21.63 35.47 3.56
C GLY A 498 -21.46 35.80 2.07
N VAL A 499 -20.56 36.72 1.79
CA VAL A 499 -20.18 37.08 0.41
C VAL A 499 -19.61 35.87 -0.31
N VAL A 500 -18.79 35.08 0.36
CA VAL A 500 -18.15 33.89 -0.20
C VAL A 500 -19.19 32.83 -0.60
N ASP A 501 -20.11 32.50 0.28
CA ASP A 501 -21.10 31.46 0.03
C ASP A 501 -22.01 31.80 -1.17
N LYS A 502 -22.33 33.07 -1.33
CA LYS A 502 -23.21 33.54 -2.42
C LYS A 502 -22.49 33.75 -3.73
N PHE A 503 -21.24 34.20 -3.72
CA PHE A 503 -20.62 34.75 -4.92
C PHE A 503 -19.32 34.05 -5.35
N TYR A 504 -18.72 33.15 -4.53
CA TYR A 504 -17.48 32.47 -4.88
C TYR A 504 -17.55 31.79 -6.24
N GLY A 505 -18.62 31.02 -6.49
CA GLY A 505 -18.78 30.25 -7.74
C GLY A 505 -18.74 31.14 -8.98
N THR A 506 -19.51 32.23 -8.97
CA THR A 506 -19.60 33.15 -10.12
C THR A 506 -18.37 34.05 -10.21
N PHE A 507 -17.89 34.61 -9.08
CA PHE A 507 -16.76 35.53 -9.10
C PHE A 507 -15.45 34.84 -9.46
N SER A 508 -15.27 33.59 -9.07
CA SER A 508 -14.10 32.78 -9.46
C SER A 508 -14.09 32.40 -10.95
N ALA A 509 -15.22 32.44 -11.64
CA ALA A 509 -15.33 32.12 -13.05
C ALA A 509 -15.42 33.36 -13.96
N ALA A 510 -16.15 34.38 -13.50
CA ALA A 510 -16.47 35.58 -14.31
C ALA A 510 -16.49 36.85 -13.40
N PRO A 511 -15.33 37.35 -12.98
CA PRO A 511 -15.24 38.45 -12.01
C PRO A 511 -15.90 39.74 -12.51
N ALA A 512 -15.89 40.05 -13.80
CA ALA A 512 -16.50 41.24 -14.36
C ALA A 512 -18.02 41.36 -14.05
N LEU A 513 -18.72 40.24 -13.96
CA LEU A 513 -20.16 40.22 -13.72
C LEU A 513 -20.55 40.74 -12.33
N LEU A 514 -19.68 40.58 -11.33
CA LEU A 514 -19.97 40.86 -9.93
C LEU A 514 -19.15 42.01 -9.35
N MET A 515 -18.09 42.43 -10.02
CA MET A 515 -17.12 43.42 -9.49
C MET A 515 -17.80 44.69 -8.98
N ALA A 516 -18.60 45.35 -9.81
CA ALA A 516 -19.28 46.61 -9.46
C ALA A 516 -20.24 46.41 -8.24
N ARG A 517 -20.97 45.31 -8.21
CA ARG A 517 -21.92 45.01 -7.14
C ARG A 517 -21.20 44.75 -5.81
N LEU A 518 -20.12 43.97 -5.83
CA LEU A 518 -19.35 43.64 -4.62
C LEU A 518 -18.65 44.86 -4.04
N PHE A 519 -18.10 45.74 -4.92
CA PHE A 519 -17.53 47.01 -4.49
C PHE A 519 -18.59 47.93 -3.87
N SER A 520 -19.75 48.12 -4.51
CA SER A 520 -20.85 48.93 -3.96
C SER A 520 -21.28 48.43 -2.57
N ASN A 521 -21.45 47.10 -2.42
CA ASN A 521 -21.80 46.49 -1.15
C ASN A 521 -20.72 46.75 -0.09
N SER A 522 -19.45 46.57 -0.43
CA SER A 522 -18.33 46.79 0.50
C SER A 522 -18.25 48.26 0.99
N GLN A 523 -18.49 49.21 0.11
CA GLN A 523 -18.55 50.63 0.45
C GLN A 523 -19.68 50.96 1.45
N ASN A 524 -20.85 50.31 1.29
CA ASN A 524 -21.96 50.47 2.23
C ASN A 524 -21.58 49.91 3.62
N HIS A 525 -20.93 48.75 3.67
CA HIS A 525 -20.45 48.17 4.91
C HIS A 525 -19.35 49.01 5.57
N LEU A 526 -18.42 49.56 4.80
CA LEU A 526 -17.38 50.45 5.30
C LEU A 526 -17.96 51.74 5.89
N ARG A 527 -19.01 52.33 5.28
CA ARG A 527 -19.75 53.46 5.84
C ARG A 527 -20.35 53.14 7.21
N LYS A 528 -20.94 51.96 7.38
CA LYS A 528 -21.45 51.50 8.67
C LYS A 528 -20.33 51.37 9.70
N LEU A 529 -19.23 50.70 9.31
CA LEU A 529 -18.06 50.53 10.19
C LEU A 529 -17.44 51.87 10.61
N LYS A 530 -17.41 52.88 9.73
CA LYS A 530 -16.90 54.21 10.06
C LYS A 530 -17.63 54.84 11.25
N ASN A 531 -18.93 54.60 11.34
CA ASN A 531 -19.76 55.14 12.42
C ASN A 531 -19.73 54.27 13.68
N GLU A 532 -19.73 52.94 13.55
CA GLU A 532 -19.91 52.01 14.67
C GLU A 532 -18.58 51.47 15.20
N LYS A 533 -17.57 51.29 14.35
CA LYS A 533 -16.27 50.66 14.68
C LYS A 533 -15.12 51.35 13.91
N PRO A 534 -14.75 52.59 14.23
CA PRO A 534 -13.77 53.40 13.46
C PRO A 534 -12.42 52.72 13.26
N GLY A 535 -11.90 52.02 14.26
CA GLY A 535 -10.64 51.29 14.15
C GLY A 535 -10.68 50.13 13.16
N ALA A 536 -11.81 49.42 13.07
CA ALA A 536 -12.01 48.39 12.07
C ALA A 536 -12.11 49.00 10.65
N PHE A 537 -12.83 50.12 10.53
CA PHE A 537 -12.94 50.86 9.28
C PHE A 537 -11.56 51.22 8.71
N VAL A 538 -10.70 51.90 9.49
CA VAL A 538 -9.37 52.35 9.05
C VAL A 538 -8.53 51.18 8.54
N ASN A 539 -8.53 50.07 9.26
CA ASN A 539 -7.74 48.91 8.88
C ASN A 539 -8.25 48.21 7.60
N LEU A 540 -9.57 48.02 7.47
CA LEU A 540 -10.17 47.34 6.33
C LEU A 540 -10.19 48.21 5.07
N ASP A 541 -10.42 49.51 5.20
CA ASP A 541 -10.35 50.48 4.09
C ASP A 541 -8.95 50.56 3.51
N ARG A 542 -7.92 50.64 4.40
CA ARG A 542 -6.52 50.60 3.99
C ARG A 542 -6.20 49.28 3.26
N LYS A 543 -6.58 48.11 3.83
CA LYS A 543 -6.35 46.80 3.21
C LYS A 543 -7.00 46.71 1.83
N LEU A 544 -8.23 47.18 1.68
CA LEU A 544 -8.91 47.24 0.39
C LEU A 544 -8.20 48.14 -0.60
N THR A 545 -7.81 49.36 -0.18
CA THR A 545 -7.12 50.35 -1.00
C THR A 545 -5.75 49.84 -1.48
N GLU A 546 -4.95 49.29 -0.59
CA GLU A 546 -3.66 48.68 -0.91
C GLU A 546 -3.82 47.54 -1.92
N LEU A 547 -4.80 46.65 -1.72
CA LEU A 547 -5.07 45.53 -2.63
C LEU A 547 -5.52 46.01 -4.04
N VAL A 548 -6.39 47.03 -4.08
CA VAL A 548 -6.87 47.59 -5.35
C VAL A 548 -5.75 48.26 -6.12
N SER A 549 -4.78 48.88 -5.44
CA SER A 549 -3.62 49.52 -6.09
C SER A 549 -2.70 48.53 -6.82
N LEU A 550 -2.80 47.22 -6.53
CA LEU A 550 -2.04 46.17 -7.19
C LEU A 550 -2.61 45.79 -8.56
N PHE A 551 -3.88 46.11 -8.82
CA PHE A 551 -4.51 45.73 -10.08
C PHE A 551 -3.93 46.53 -11.25
N PRO A 552 -3.71 45.89 -12.39
CA PRO A 552 -3.34 46.59 -13.62
C PRO A 552 -4.50 47.46 -14.08
N ALA A 553 -4.17 48.57 -14.78
CA ALA A 553 -5.16 49.50 -15.36
C ALA A 553 -5.91 48.84 -16.54
N GLN A 554 -6.60 47.74 -16.31
CA GLN A 554 -7.38 47.02 -17.31
C GLN A 554 -8.77 46.70 -16.76
N SER A 555 -9.74 46.54 -17.65
CA SER A 555 -11.09 46.11 -17.28
C SER A 555 -11.06 44.70 -16.67
N PRO A 556 -11.94 44.39 -15.72
CA PRO A 556 -12.08 43.08 -15.18
C PRO A 556 -12.30 42.01 -16.27
N LYS A 557 -11.65 40.84 -16.13
CA LYS A 557 -11.83 39.75 -17.09
C LYS A 557 -13.26 39.24 -17.09
N GLY A 558 -13.83 39.05 -18.30
CA GLY A 558 -15.17 38.45 -18.48
C GLY A 558 -15.23 37.01 -18.02
N GLN A 559 -14.19 36.20 -18.32
CA GLN A 559 -14.07 34.81 -17.93
C GLN A 559 -12.64 34.47 -17.52
N LEU A 560 -12.49 33.63 -16.48
CA LEU A 560 -11.22 33.05 -16.06
C LEU A 560 -11.09 31.62 -16.59
N PRO A 561 -10.03 31.30 -17.36
CA PRO A 561 -9.68 29.93 -17.70
C PRO A 561 -9.41 29.08 -16.44
N LEU A 562 -9.46 27.76 -16.57
CA LEU A 562 -9.34 26.84 -15.43
C LEU A 562 -8.10 27.11 -14.56
N ARG A 563 -6.95 27.38 -15.16
CA ARG A 563 -5.70 27.70 -14.45
C ARG A 563 -5.79 29.01 -13.66
N GLU A 564 -6.43 30.02 -14.23
CA GLU A 564 -6.66 31.30 -13.54
C GLU A 564 -7.66 31.15 -12.40
N GLN A 565 -8.67 30.26 -12.52
CA GLN A 565 -9.54 29.90 -11.41
C GLN A 565 -8.76 29.22 -10.28
N GLY A 566 -7.71 28.44 -10.60
CA GLY A 566 -6.77 27.90 -9.61
C GLY A 566 -5.99 29.00 -8.87
N LEU A 567 -5.48 30.00 -9.59
CA LEU A 567 -4.82 31.18 -8.99
C LEU A 567 -5.79 31.99 -8.11
N PHE A 568 -7.04 32.15 -8.57
CA PHE A 568 -8.09 32.75 -7.76
C PHE A 568 -8.28 32.02 -6.43
N ALA A 569 -8.41 30.70 -6.48
CA ALA A 569 -8.59 29.89 -5.27
C ALA A 569 -7.42 30.03 -4.29
N LEU A 570 -6.17 30.08 -4.78
CA LEU A 570 -5.02 30.30 -3.95
C LEU A 570 -4.96 31.74 -3.39
N GLY A 571 -5.27 32.76 -4.20
CA GLY A 571 -5.32 34.13 -3.73
C GLY A 571 -6.33 34.32 -2.59
N PHE A 572 -7.51 33.71 -2.74
CA PHE A 572 -8.52 33.68 -1.69
C PHE A 572 -8.04 32.99 -0.42
N TYR A 573 -7.47 31.78 -0.55
CA TYR A 573 -6.97 31.02 0.60
C TYR A 573 -5.84 31.73 1.32
N HIS A 574 -4.85 32.22 0.59
CA HIS A 574 -3.71 32.94 1.16
C HIS A 574 -4.12 34.21 1.90
N GLN A 575 -5.09 34.97 1.35
CA GLN A 575 -5.61 36.17 2.01
C GLN A 575 -6.36 35.80 3.30
N ARG A 576 -7.16 34.74 3.30
CA ARG A 576 -7.87 34.24 4.48
C ARG A 576 -6.90 33.78 5.57
N ALA A 577 -5.88 33.01 5.21
CA ALA A 577 -4.86 32.57 6.14
C ALA A 577 -4.11 33.77 6.76
N PHE A 578 -3.75 34.76 5.94
CA PHE A 578 -3.12 35.99 6.39
C PHE A 578 -4.01 36.79 7.36
N SER A 579 -5.30 36.97 7.02
CA SER A 579 -6.27 37.65 7.87
C SER A 579 -6.50 36.93 9.20
N ASN A 580 -6.50 35.60 9.20
CA ASN A 580 -6.61 34.79 10.43
C ASN A 580 -5.35 34.95 11.31
N GLN A 581 -4.17 34.93 10.71
CA GLN A 581 -2.91 35.19 11.44
C GLN A 581 -2.90 36.59 12.08
N GLU A 582 -3.30 37.62 11.33
CA GLU A 582 -3.40 38.98 11.91
C GLU A 582 -4.38 39.05 13.10
N ARG A 583 -5.49 38.27 13.05
CA ARG A 583 -6.44 38.20 14.17
C ARG A 583 -5.84 37.51 15.38
N ALA A 584 -5.14 36.40 15.18
CA ALA A 584 -4.47 35.65 16.24
C ALA A 584 -3.39 36.50 16.91
N ASP A 585 -2.54 37.20 16.13
CA ASP A 585 -1.49 38.09 16.65
C ASP A 585 -2.07 39.23 17.47
N ARG A 586 -3.17 39.86 17.02
CA ARG A 586 -3.86 40.93 17.79
C ARG A 586 -4.47 40.42 19.09
N LYS A 587 -5.00 39.18 19.10
CA LYS A 587 -5.53 38.55 20.31
C LYS A 587 -4.43 38.31 21.33
N THR A 588 -3.32 37.71 20.89
CA THR A 588 -2.15 37.45 21.73
C THR A 588 -1.58 38.75 22.33
N ALA A 589 -1.45 39.82 21.52
CA ALA A 589 -0.99 41.11 22.00
C ALA A 589 -1.93 41.73 23.04
N LYS A 590 -3.25 41.61 22.89
CA LYS A 590 -4.23 42.07 23.88
C LYS A 590 -4.19 41.28 25.19
N ASP A 591 -4.04 39.95 25.10
CA ASP A 591 -3.96 39.07 26.26
C ASP A 591 -2.65 39.32 27.03
N PHE A 592 -1.54 39.56 26.33
CA PHE A 592 -0.27 39.98 26.95
C PHE A 592 -0.40 41.34 27.67
N ALA A 593 -1.06 42.32 27.05
CA ALA A 593 -1.28 43.63 27.66
C ALA A 593 -2.20 43.57 28.89
N LYS A 594 -3.18 42.65 28.91
CA LYS A 594 -4.07 42.42 30.07
C LYS A 594 -3.38 41.75 31.26
N ASN A 595 -2.41 40.86 30.96
CA ASN A 595 -1.69 40.10 32.00
C ASN A 595 -0.53 40.94 32.64
N ASN A 596 -0.16 42.06 32.02
CA ASN A 596 0.90 42.95 32.51
C ASN A 596 0.36 44.28 33.12
N ASN A 597 -0.97 44.45 33.19
CA ASN A 597 -1.65 45.49 33.94
C ASN A 597 -2.43 44.86 35.11
#